data_cb05f1aaa407b77723a0e5e4a999acd3
#
_entry.id   cb05f1aaa407b77723a0e5e4a999acd3
#
_cell.length_a   1.000
_cell.length_b   1.000
_cell.length_c   1.000
_cell.angle_alpha   90.00
_cell.angle_beta   90.00
_cell.angle_gamma   90.00
#
_symmetry.space_group_name_H-M   'P 1'
#
loop_
_entity.id
_entity.type
_entity.pdbx_description
1 polymer ?
#
loop_
_entity_poly.entity_id
_entity_poly.type
_entity_poly.pdbx_seq_one_letter_code
_entity_poly.pdbx_strand_id
1 'polypeptide(L)'
;MPVGARLRPFSGIEHEAEQLGPMIGALIIVFREVIEAGLIVGIVLAATRGVPGRLAYIWGGIAAGLVGAGLVAAFAGAISNALSGIGQETFNASVLAIAVVMLAWHNIWMARHGREMARELNIVGAEVAEGSRSLMALAVVVGVAVLREGAEVALFLYGIIVADGQAGWPMFLGGLLGLALGASLSALTFFGLIAIPMKQLFRVTALLITLMAAGMAAQSVGFLHQAGLVTALDQPLWDTSWLLSDSSVAGRILHVLFGYTDQPSGAQLLAYAAVVAIIVAATRMLGQNEPAPAATPAQ
;
A
#
# COMPACT_ATOMS: atom_id res chain seq x y z
N MET A 1 31.67 -36.43 -33.08
CA MET A 1 30.55 -35.47 -33.29
C MET A 1 30.16 -34.92 -31.97
N PRO A 2 30.40 -33.67 -31.61
CA PRO A 2 29.87 -33.06 -30.41
C PRO A 2 28.50 -32.43 -30.71
N VAL A 3 27.47 -32.98 -30.06
CA VAL A 3 26.11 -32.52 -30.13
C VAL A 3 25.87 -31.45 -29.06
N GLY A 4 25.40 -30.30 -29.51
CA GLY A 4 24.49 -29.44 -28.75
C GLY A 4 25.12 -28.38 -27.84
N ALA A 5 25.65 -27.32 -28.42
CA ALA A 5 25.62 -26.03 -27.80
C ALA A 5 24.14 -25.60 -27.66
N ARG A 6 23.57 -25.82 -26.47
CA ARG A 6 22.26 -25.21 -26.11
C ARG A 6 22.50 -23.70 -26.03
N LEU A 7 21.93 -23.01 -26.97
CA LEU A 7 21.78 -21.58 -26.95
C LEU A 7 21.10 -21.18 -25.61
N ARG A 8 21.76 -20.36 -24.82
CA ARG A 8 21.21 -19.65 -23.66
C ARG A 8 20.87 -18.22 -24.10
N PRO A 9 19.73 -17.94 -24.72
CA PRO A 9 19.35 -16.56 -25.06
C PRO A 9 18.35 -15.91 -24.10
N PHE A 10 17.81 -16.59 -23.08
CA PHE A 10 16.65 -16.09 -22.32
C PHE A 10 16.93 -15.66 -20.87
N SER A 11 18.14 -15.88 -20.33
CA SER A 11 18.43 -15.58 -18.93
C SER A 11 18.33 -14.08 -18.55
N GLY A 12 18.48 -13.18 -19.49
CA GLY A 12 18.39 -11.74 -19.25
C GLY A 12 16.93 -11.25 -19.08
N ILE A 13 16.04 -11.74 -19.93
CA ILE A 13 14.62 -11.32 -19.92
C ILE A 13 13.89 -11.86 -18.69
N GLU A 14 14.19 -13.08 -18.27
CA GLU A 14 13.65 -13.68 -17.05
C GLU A 14 14.08 -12.91 -15.81
N HIS A 15 15.33 -12.50 -15.75
CA HIS A 15 15.86 -11.73 -14.63
C HIS A 15 15.28 -10.30 -14.57
N GLU A 16 15.06 -9.65 -15.71
CA GLU A 16 14.36 -8.36 -15.78
C GLU A 16 12.89 -8.49 -15.38
N ALA A 17 12.22 -9.56 -15.77
CA ALA A 17 10.85 -9.85 -15.38
C ALA A 17 10.73 -10.03 -13.86
N GLU A 18 11.66 -10.74 -13.26
CA GLU A 18 11.72 -11.01 -11.83
C GLU A 18 11.81 -9.74 -10.98
N GLN A 19 12.45 -8.70 -11.52
CA GLN A 19 12.65 -7.42 -10.85
C GLN A 19 11.48 -6.44 -11.01
N LEU A 20 10.66 -6.56 -12.05
CA LEU A 20 9.58 -5.63 -12.37
C LEU A 20 8.39 -5.74 -11.40
N GLY A 21 8.04 -6.92 -10.94
CA GLY A 21 6.91 -7.14 -10.03
C GLY A 21 7.05 -6.34 -8.73
N PRO A 22 8.10 -6.59 -7.92
CA PRO A 22 8.35 -5.87 -6.67
C PRO A 22 8.53 -4.35 -6.88
N MET A 23 9.12 -3.93 -8.01
CA MET A 23 9.28 -2.52 -8.37
C MET A 23 7.93 -1.84 -8.55
N ILE A 24 7.01 -2.43 -9.31
CA ILE A 24 5.68 -1.86 -9.59
C ILE A 24 4.82 -1.88 -8.33
N GLY A 25 4.86 -2.96 -7.56
CA GLY A 25 4.16 -3.04 -6.27
C GLY A 25 4.60 -1.94 -5.31
N ALA A 26 5.92 -1.76 -5.14
CA ALA A 26 6.48 -0.70 -4.32
C ALA A 26 6.10 0.69 -4.84
N LEU A 27 6.15 0.92 -6.16
CA LEU A 27 5.77 2.19 -6.76
C LEU A 27 4.31 2.54 -6.44
N ILE A 28 3.38 1.61 -6.62
CA ILE A 28 1.94 1.87 -6.42
C ILE A 28 1.63 2.14 -4.96
N ILE A 29 2.17 1.33 -4.04
CA ILE A 29 1.96 1.51 -2.60
C ILE A 29 2.53 2.85 -2.15
N VAL A 30 3.81 3.11 -2.42
CA VAL A 30 4.46 4.36 -1.98
C VAL A 30 3.80 5.58 -2.61
N PHE A 31 3.47 5.54 -3.90
CA PHE A 31 2.75 6.61 -4.58
C PHE A 31 1.44 6.97 -3.87
N ARG A 32 0.65 5.96 -3.50
CA ARG A 32 -0.62 6.16 -2.82
C ARG A 32 -0.43 6.79 -1.43
N GLU A 33 0.43 6.22 -0.60
CA GLU A 33 0.62 6.71 0.77
C GLU A 33 1.23 8.12 0.79
N VAL A 34 2.12 8.42 -0.17
CA VAL A 34 2.67 9.77 -0.32
C VAL A 34 1.60 10.79 -0.75
N ILE A 35 0.63 10.41 -1.59
CA ILE A 35 -0.50 11.28 -1.91
C ILE A 35 -1.37 11.51 -0.67
N GLU A 36 -1.64 10.50 0.14
CA GLU A 36 -2.44 10.63 1.36
C GLU A 36 -1.75 11.55 2.37
N ALA A 37 -0.47 11.31 2.65
CA ALA A 37 0.34 12.23 3.47
C ALA A 37 0.39 13.65 2.88
N GLY A 38 0.57 13.75 1.56
CA GLY A 38 0.63 15.03 0.84
C GLY A 38 -0.68 15.82 0.90
N LEU A 39 -1.83 15.16 0.88
CA LEU A 39 -3.13 15.81 1.09
C LEU A 39 -3.24 16.39 2.50
N ILE A 40 -2.83 15.64 3.52
CA ILE A 40 -2.83 16.11 4.92
C ILE A 40 -1.93 17.35 5.06
N VAL A 41 -0.70 17.26 4.56
CA VAL A 41 0.25 18.38 4.55
C VAL A 41 -0.31 19.57 3.77
N GLY A 42 -0.93 19.33 2.62
CA GLY A 42 -1.56 20.35 1.77
C GLY A 42 -2.70 21.08 2.47
N ILE A 43 -3.58 20.37 3.18
CA ILE A 43 -4.67 20.96 3.98
C ILE A 43 -4.10 21.84 5.08
N VAL A 44 -3.12 21.34 5.85
CA VAL A 44 -2.46 22.11 6.93
C VAL A 44 -1.77 23.35 6.38
N LEU A 45 -1.06 23.23 5.25
CA LEU A 45 -0.43 24.38 4.56
C LEU A 45 -1.45 25.42 4.09
N ALA A 46 -2.59 24.97 3.58
CA ALA A 46 -3.67 25.86 3.12
C ALA A 46 -4.34 26.59 4.28
N ALA A 47 -4.72 25.86 5.33
CA ALA A 47 -5.40 26.39 6.52
C ALA A 47 -4.55 27.37 7.33
N THR A 48 -3.22 27.23 7.29
CA THR A 48 -2.29 28.10 8.02
C THR A 48 -1.62 29.17 7.13
N ARG A 49 -2.20 29.48 5.98
CA ARG A 49 -1.64 30.45 5.04
C ARG A 49 -1.46 31.82 5.71
N GLY A 50 -0.23 32.37 5.65
CA GLY A 50 0.11 33.66 6.26
C GLY A 50 0.65 33.58 7.68
N VAL A 51 0.61 32.44 8.37
CA VAL A 51 1.15 32.30 9.74
C VAL A 51 2.69 32.26 9.70
N PRO A 52 3.37 33.18 10.40
CA PRO A 52 4.85 33.21 10.46
C PRO A 52 5.40 31.93 11.12
N GLY A 53 6.52 31.41 10.60
CA GLY A 53 7.20 30.25 11.20
C GLY A 53 6.56 28.87 10.98
N ARG A 54 5.35 28.78 10.41
CA ARG A 54 4.62 27.52 10.20
C ARG A 54 5.42 26.44 9.47
N LEU A 55 6.22 26.85 8.46
CA LEU A 55 6.98 25.90 7.64
C LEU A 55 8.01 25.11 8.45
N ALA A 56 8.66 25.72 9.43
CA ALA A 56 9.63 25.03 10.28
C ALA A 56 8.97 23.89 11.08
N TYR A 57 7.76 24.12 11.60
CA TYR A 57 7.01 23.10 12.34
C TYR A 57 6.46 22.00 11.43
N ILE A 58 5.97 22.35 10.24
CA ILE A 58 5.48 21.37 9.26
C ILE A 58 6.64 20.48 8.80
N TRP A 59 7.79 21.06 8.40
CA TRP A 59 8.96 20.26 8.01
C TRP A 59 9.54 19.46 9.17
N GLY A 60 9.52 20.02 10.39
CA GLY A 60 9.91 19.31 11.60
C GLY A 60 9.00 18.09 11.85
N GLY A 61 7.70 18.24 11.65
CA GLY A 61 6.73 17.14 11.71
C GLY A 61 7.00 16.06 10.66
N ILE A 62 7.20 16.46 9.40
CA ILE A 62 7.56 15.51 8.32
C ILE A 62 8.82 14.72 8.66
N ALA A 63 9.90 15.44 9.10
CA ALA A 63 11.15 14.78 9.46
C ALA A 63 10.98 13.80 10.64
N ALA A 64 10.26 14.20 11.69
CA ALA A 64 9.98 13.34 12.83
C ALA A 64 9.14 12.11 12.44
N GLY A 65 8.12 12.30 11.58
CA GLY A 65 7.31 11.21 11.05
C GLY A 65 8.12 10.22 10.23
N LEU A 66 9.00 10.69 9.35
CA LEU A 66 9.89 9.83 8.55
C LEU A 66 10.88 9.04 9.43
N VAL A 67 11.46 9.67 10.45
CA VAL A 67 12.32 8.98 11.42
C VAL A 67 11.55 7.90 12.14
N GLY A 68 10.33 8.20 12.60
CA GLY A 68 9.47 7.23 13.26
C GLY A 68 9.10 6.05 12.34
N ALA A 69 8.75 6.32 11.08
CA ALA A 69 8.48 5.28 10.08
C ALA A 69 9.71 4.39 9.82
N GLY A 70 10.90 5.00 9.75
CA GLY A 70 12.18 4.26 9.64
C GLY A 70 12.44 3.34 10.85
N LEU A 71 12.10 3.79 12.06
CA LEU A 71 12.19 2.94 13.25
C LEU A 71 11.21 1.77 13.19
N VAL A 72 9.98 1.99 12.73
CA VAL A 72 9.00 0.89 12.52
C VAL A 72 9.53 -0.12 11.50
N ALA A 73 10.09 0.35 10.38
CA ALA A 73 10.68 -0.52 9.36
C ALA A 73 11.85 -1.34 9.92
N ALA A 74 12.76 -0.70 10.67
CA ALA A 74 13.89 -1.38 11.29
C ALA A 74 13.44 -2.44 12.31
N PHE A 75 12.41 -2.13 13.10
CA PHE A 75 11.84 -3.06 14.09
C PHE A 75 11.18 -4.26 13.43
N ALA A 76 10.39 -4.03 12.36
CA ALA A 76 9.78 -5.10 11.58
C ALA A 76 10.83 -6.03 10.99
N GLY A 77 11.93 -5.48 10.42
CA GLY A 77 13.05 -6.25 9.91
C GLY A 77 13.80 -7.05 10.99
N ALA A 78 13.99 -6.48 12.18
CA ALA A 78 14.63 -7.18 13.29
C ALA A 78 13.80 -8.38 13.79
N ILE A 79 12.48 -8.22 13.89
CA ILE A 79 11.58 -9.32 14.28
C ILE A 79 11.65 -10.44 13.25
N SER A 80 11.60 -10.10 11.95
CA SER A 80 11.71 -11.08 10.88
C SER A 80 13.00 -11.90 10.95
N ASN A 81 14.13 -11.23 11.12
CA ASN A 81 15.43 -11.91 11.21
C ASN A 81 15.52 -12.81 12.44
N ALA A 82 14.90 -12.42 13.55
CA ALA A 82 14.90 -13.22 14.78
C ALA A 82 14.04 -14.50 14.66
N LEU A 83 13.03 -14.49 13.81
CA LEU A 83 12.10 -15.60 13.58
C LEU A 83 12.48 -16.45 12.36
N SER A 84 13.50 -16.05 11.61
CA SER A 84 14.00 -16.82 10.46
C SER A 84 14.60 -18.16 10.93
N GLY A 85 14.15 -19.27 10.31
CA GLY A 85 14.74 -20.61 10.49
C GLY A 85 13.85 -21.66 11.15
N ILE A 86 12.73 -21.32 11.79
CA ILE A 86 11.81 -22.30 12.37
C ILE A 86 10.40 -22.03 11.84
N GLY A 87 9.88 -22.93 10.98
CA GLY A 87 8.53 -22.78 10.41
C GLY A 87 8.42 -21.56 9.49
N GLN A 88 9.38 -21.41 8.58
CA GLN A 88 9.45 -20.25 7.66
C GLN A 88 8.16 -20.04 6.89
N GLU A 89 7.54 -21.13 6.42
CA GLU A 89 6.28 -21.08 5.68
C GLU A 89 5.14 -20.56 6.54
N THR A 90 5.06 -21.03 7.80
CA THR A 90 4.03 -20.56 8.75
C THR A 90 4.25 -19.10 9.13
N PHE A 91 5.52 -18.70 9.30
CA PHE A 91 5.88 -17.31 9.55
C PHE A 91 5.49 -16.41 8.36
N ASN A 92 5.86 -16.80 7.13
CA ASN A 92 5.51 -16.07 5.91
C ASN A 92 4.00 -15.95 5.74
N ALA A 93 3.25 -17.04 5.94
CA ALA A 93 1.81 -17.04 5.93
C ALA A 93 1.21 -16.04 6.94
N SER A 94 1.76 -16.02 8.16
CA SER A 94 1.29 -15.12 9.24
C SER A 94 1.56 -13.66 8.90
N VAL A 95 2.74 -13.34 8.38
CA VAL A 95 3.09 -11.98 7.95
C VAL A 95 2.15 -11.48 6.85
N LEU A 96 1.91 -12.32 5.83
CA LEU A 96 0.98 -11.98 4.75
C LEU A 96 -0.45 -11.81 5.26
N ALA A 97 -0.91 -12.68 6.16
CA ALA A 97 -2.23 -12.55 6.76
C ALA A 97 -2.39 -11.24 7.54
N ILE A 98 -1.37 -10.83 8.31
CA ILE A 98 -1.35 -9.54 9.02
C ILE A 98 -1.38 -8.39 8.01
N ALA A 99 -0.56 -8.44 6.96
CA ALA A 99 -0.55 -7.43 5.92
C ALA A 99 -1.93 -7.29 5.23
N VAL A 100 -2.58 -8.40 4.92
CA VAL A 100 -3.96 -8.43 4.36
C VAL A 100 -4.95 -7.76 5.29
N VAL A 101 -4.93 -8.09 6.59
CA VAL A 101 -5.84 -7.47 7.58
C VAL A 101 -5.59 -5.96 7.67
N MET A 102 -4.33 -5.53 7.67
CA MET A 102 -3.98 -4.11 7.72
C MET A 102 -4.41 -3.36 6.45
N LEU A 103 -4.15 -3.92 5.25
CA LEU A 103 -4.60 -3.35 3.98
C LEU A 103 -6.12 -3.25 3.89
N ALA A 104 -6.83 -4.30 4.30
CA ALA A 104 -8.28 -4.31 4.32
C ALA A 104 -8.83 -3.26 5.30
N TRP A 105 -8.29 -3.23 6.52
CA TRP A 105 -8.67 -2.25 7.53
C TRP A 105 -8.43 -0.82 7.06
N HIS A 106 -7.23 -0.53 6.56
CA HIS A 106 -6.87 0.78 6.04
C HIS A 106 -7.83 1.22 4.93
N ASN A 107 -8.06 0.36 3.94
CA ASN A 107 -8.91 0.67 2.79
C ASN A 107 -10.36 0.96 3.20
N ILE A 108 -10.91 0.17 4.13
CA ILE A 108 -12.26 0.36 4.69
C ILE A 108 -12.32 1.64 5.54
N TRP A 109 -11.31 1.88 6.38
CA TRP A 109 -11.26 3.02 7.28
C TRP A 109 -11.16 4.35 6.51
N MET A 110 -10.28 4.43 5.51
CA MET A 110 -10.12 5.62 4.67
C MET A 110 -11.38 5.94 3.86
N ALA A 111 -12.06 4.92 3.32
CA ALA A 111 -13.32 5.11 2.62
C ALA A 111 -14.38 5.80 3.49
N ARG A 112 -14.34 5.60 4.80
CA ARG A 112 -15.31 6.15 5.77
C ARG A 112 -14.87 7.50 6.35
N HIS A 113 -13.63 7.63 6.81
CA HIS A 113 -13.18 8.74 7.66
C HIS A 113 -12.36 9.82 6.93
N GLY A 114 -12.03 9.63 5.65
CA GLY A 114 -11.16 10.56 4.94
C GLY A 114 -11.66 12.01 4.90
N ARG A 115 -13.01 12.21 4.82
CA ARG A 115 -13.62 13.56 4.83
C ARG A 115 -13.63 14.18 6.23
N GLU A 116 -13.88 13.41 7.25
CA GLU A 116 -13.89 13.85 8.64
C GLU A 116 -12.48 14.29 9.07
N MET A 117 -11.47 13.47 8.75
CA MET A 117 -10.07 13.81 8.97
C MET A 117 -9.68 15.14 8.30
N ALA A 118 -10.07 15.34 7.03
CA ALA A 118 -9.79 16.59 6.32
C ALA A 118 -10.44 17.80 7.02
N ARG A 119 -11.65 17.63 7.58
CA ARG A 119 -12.34 18.66 8.35
C ARG A 119 -11.63 18.99 9.66
N GLU A 120 -11.24 17.97 10.42
CA GLU A 120 -10.49 18.14 11.68
C GLU A 120 -9.15 18.88 11.46
N LEU A 121 -8.43 18.51 10.39
CA LEU A 121 -7.18 19.17 10.01
C LEU A 121 -7.38 20.66 9.67
N ASN A 122 -8.47 21.00 8.98
CA ASN A 122 -8.82 22.39 8.72
C ASN A 122 -9.12 23.17 10.02
N ILE A 123 -9.82 22.56 10.98
CA ILE A 123 -10.11 23.16 12.28
C ILE A 123 -8.82 23.45 13.04
N VAL A 124 -7.91 22.45 13.16
CA VAL A 124 -6.61 22.63 13.81
C VAL A 124 -5.80 23.76 13.13
N GLY A 125 -5.80 23.78 11.80
CA GLY A 125 -5.12 24.83 11.05
C GLY A 125 -5.69 26.22 11.30
N ALA A 126 -7.02 26.35 11.36
CA ALA A 126 -7.71 27.60 11.67
C ALA A 126 -7.42 28.07 13.11
N GLU A 127 -7.48 27.18 14.11
CA GLU A 127 -7.15 27.48 15.49
C GLU A 127 -5.71 27.99 15.67
N VAL A 128 -4.76 27.44 14.90
CA VAL A 128 -3.38 27.92 14.87
C VAL A 128 -3.29 29.30 14.18
N ALA A 129 -4.04 29.51 13.10
CA ALA A 129 -4.07 30.79 12.40
C ALA A 129 -4.67 31.92 13.25
N GLU A 130 -5.65 31.63 14.10
CA GLU A 130 -6.27 32.53 15.05
C GLU A 130 -5.45 32.73 16.34
N GLY A 131 -4.36 31.96 16.52
CA GLY A 131 -3.48 32.03 17.69
C GLY A 131 -4.03 31.31 18.93
N SER A 132 -5.16 30.62 18.83
CA SER A 132 -5.76 29.84 19.92
C SER A 132 -5.02 28.52 20.18
N ARG A 133 -4.21 28.06 19.22
CA ARG A 133 -3.38 26.84 19.32
C ARG A 133 -1.94 27.10 18.92
N SER A 134 -1.00 26.38 19.55
CA SER A 134 0.42 26.56 19.28
C SER A 134 0.84 25.97 17.92
N LEU A 135 1.90 26.54 17.32
CA LEU A 135 2.52 26.00 16.09
C LEU A 135 3.00 24.53 16.24
N MET A 136 3.30 24.10 17.47
CA MET A 136 3.68 22.71 17.75
C MET A 136 2.57 21.74 17.37
N ALA A 137 1.29 22.13 17.42
CA ALA A 137 0.18 21.30 16.97
C ALA A 137 0.31 20.90 15.49
N LEU A 138 0.86 21.80 14.64
CA LEU A 138 1.12 21.48 13.23
C LEU A 138 2.19 20.40 13.10
N ALA A 139 3.28 20.48 13.88
CA ALA A 139 4.33 19.48 13.87
C ALA A 139 3.81 18.11 14.34
N VAL A 140 2.98 18.08 15.39
CA VAL A 140 2.40 16.83 15.91
C VAL A 140 1.44 16.21 14.89
N VAL A 141 0.51 16.99 14.35
CA VAL A 141 -0.50 16.47 13.41
C VAL A 141 0.15 15.96 12.13
N VAL A 142 1.08 16.75 11.56
CA VAL A 142 1.82 16.34 10.35
C VAL A 142 2.73 15.16 10.65
N GLY A 143 3.42 15.17 11.79
CA GLY A 143 4.33 14.10 12.20
C GLY A 143 3.60 12.76 12.39
N VAL A 144 2.45 12.77 13.07
CA VAL A 144 1.62 11.56 13.25
C VAL A 144 1.11 11.06 11.92
N ALA A 145 0.65 11.94 11.03
CA ALA A 145 0.18 11.54 9.71
C ALA A 145 1.30 10.89 8.88
N VAL A 146 2.47 11.55 8.77
CA VAL A 146 3.61 11.00 8.02
C VAL A 146 4.16 9.72 8.65
N LEU A 147 4.19 9.62 9.98
CA LEU A 147 4.55 8.40 10.69
C LEU A 147 3.60 7.25 10.32
N ARG A 148 2.30 7.52 10.32
CA ARG A 148 1.28 6.53 10.01
C ARG A 148 1.46 6.00 8.58
N GLU A 149 1.42 6.90 7.58
CA GLU A 149 1.52 6.49 6.19
C GLU A 149 2.88 5.84 5.87
N GLY A 150 3.97 6.36 6.46
CA GLY A 150 5.29 5.76 6.33
C GLY A 150 5.42 4.38 7.01
N ALA A 151 4.78 4.17 8.14
CA ALA A 151 4.72 2.86 8.80
C ALA A 151 3.91 1.86 7.96
N GLU A 152 2.80 2.29 7.34
CA GLU A 152 2.01 1.48 6.42
C GLU A 152 2.84 1.08 5.19
N VAL A 153 3.57 2.03 4.58
CA VAL A 153 4.55 1.72 3.50
C VAL A 153 5.53 0.63 3.94
N ALA A 154 6.15 0.79 5.11
CA ALA A 154 7.14 -0.17 5.59
C ALA A 154 6.57 -1.58 5.72
N LEU A 155 5.37 -1.71 6.29
CA LEU A 155 4.71 -3.00 6.50
C LEU A 155 4.25 -3.64 5.19
N PHE A 156 3.73 -2.85 4.25
CA PHE A 156 3.28 -3.36 2.95
C PHE A 156 4.44 -3.76 2.06
N LEU A 157 5.52 -2.99 2.03
CA LEU A 157 6.74 -3.37 1.33
C LEU A 157 7.33 -4.66 1.93
N TYR A 158 7.27 -4.81 3.25
CA TYR A 158 7.66 -6.05 3.89
C TYR A 158 6.78 -7.23 3.45
N GLY A 159 5.47 -7.02 3.32
CA GLY A 159 4.55 -8.02 2.76
C GLY A 159 4.93 -8.44 1.34
N ILE A 160 5.32 -7.50 0.46
CA ILE A 160 5.82 -7.81 -0.89
C ILE A 160 7.11 -8.65 -0.82
N ILE A 161 8.06 -8.29 0.06
CA ILE A 161 9.30 -9.06 0.23
C ILE A 161 9.02 -10.50 0.61
N VAL A 162 8.09 -10.71 1.53
CA VAL A 162 7.69 -12.05 1.97
C VAL A 162 6.98 -12.82 0.86
N ALA A 163 6.12 -12.14 0.09
CA ALA A 163 5.37 -12.72 -1.01
C ALA A 163 6.29 -13.17 -2.16
N ASP A 164 7.15 -12.28 -2.62
CA ASP A 164 7.98 -12.50 -3.81
C ASP A 164 9.37 -13.06 -3.50
N GLY A 165 9.75 -13.14 -2.23
CA GLY A 165 11.05 -13.63 -1.78
C GLY A 165 12.23 -12.71 -2.11
N GLN A 166 11.98 -11.51 -2.62
CA GLN A 166 13.03 -10.59 -3.09
C GLN A 166 12.88 -9.18 -2.53
N ALA A 167 13.87 -8.79 -1.74
CA ALA A 167 14.16 -7.40 -1.44
C ALA A 167 15.37 -6.97 -2.27
N GLY A 168 15.30 -5.88 -3.01
CA GLY A 168 16.46 -5.47 -3.79
C GLY A 168 16.34 -4.07 -4.39
N TRP A 169 17.33 -3.75 -5.21
CA TRP A 169 17.42 -2.47 -5.90
C TRP A 169 16.16 -2.08 -6.69
N PRO A 170 15.46 -3.01 -7.40
CA PRO A 170 14.25 -2.66 -8.14
C PRO A 170 13.12 -2.18 -7.24
N MET A 171 12.90 -2.81 -6.10
CA MET A 171 11.89 -2.39 -5.12
C MET A 171 12.23 -1.00 -4.54
N PHE A 172 13.50 -0.73 -4.25
CA PHE A 172 13.95 0.60 -3.82
C PHE A 172 13.69 1.66 -4.90
N LEU A 173 14.00 1.38 -6.16
CA LEU A 173 13.71 2.26 -7.29
C LEU A 173 12.20 2.50 -7.46
N GLY A 174 11.38 1.46 -7.34
CA GLY A 174 9.93 1.58 -7.35
C GLY A 174 9.42 2.50 -6.26
N GLY A 175 9.91 2.32 -5.03
CA GLY A 175 9.58 3.18 -3.90
C GLY A 175 10.00 4.65 -4.12
N LEU A 176 11.21 4.88 -4.65
CA LEU A 176 11.70 6.22 -4.95
C LEU A 176 10.89 6.90 -6.05
N LEU A 177 10.53 6.17 -7.10
CA LEU A 177 9.65 6.66 -8.16
C LEU A 177 8.25 6.97 -7.63
N GLY A 178 7.68 6.09 -6.80
CA GLY A 178 6.40 6.31 -6.13
C GLY A 178 6.41 7.56 -5.27
N LEU A 179 7.47 7.76 -4.47
CA LEU A 179 7.68 8.96 -3.67
C LEU A 179 7.76 10.22 -4.54
N ALA A 180 8.58 10.21 -5.59
CA ALA A 180 8.76 11.36 -6.47
C ALA A 180 7.47 11.73 -7.20
N LEU A 181 6.75 10.74 -7.75
CA LEU A 181 5.48 10.95 -8.45
C LEU A 181 4.39 11.43 -7.49
N GLY A 182 4.25 10.80 -6.32
CA GLY A 182 3.27 11.17 -5.31
C GLY A 182 3.49 12.57 -4.75
N ALA A 183 4.73 12.91 -4.41
CA ALA A 183 5.09 14.24 -3.94
C ALA A 183 4.87 15.32 -5.02
N SER A 184 5.26 15.03 -6.27
CA SER A 184 5.04 15.94 -7.40
C SER A 184 3.55 16.19 -7.62
N LEU A 185 2.74 15.14 -7.62
CA LEU A 185 1.30 15.23 -7.79
C LEU A 185 0.63 16.01 -6.66
N SER A 186 1.02 15.74 -5.41
CA SER A 186 0.53 16.49 -4.24
C SER A 186 0.88 17.96 -4.32
N ALA A 187 2.12 18.30 -4.71
CA ALA A 187 2.56 19.67 -4.90
C ALA A 187 1.79 20.38 -6.03
N LEU A 188 1.64 19.73 -7.19
CA LEU A 188 0.89 20.29 -8.33
C LEU A 188 -0.58 20.56 -7.97
N THR A 189 -1.19 19.66 -7.20
CA THR A 189 -2.56 19.83 -6.70
C THR A 189 -2.63 20.99 -5.70
N PHE A 190 -1.68 21.10 -4.77
CA PHE A 190 -1.62 22.17 -3.79
C PHE A 190 -1.47 23.56 -4.45
N PHE A 191 -0.64 23.68 -5.50
CA PHE A 191 -0.47 24.93 -6.25
C PHE A 191 -1.63 25.20 -7.23
N GLY A 192 -2.62 24.33 -7.32
CA GLY A 192 -3.77 24.48 -8.22
C GLY A 192 -3.44 24.35 -9.71
N LEU A 193 -2.27 23.79 -10.04
CA LEU A 193 -1.82 23.60 -11.43
C LEU A 193 -2.56 22.44 -12.11
N ILE A 194 -3.02 21.48 -11.33
CA ILE A 194 -3.77 20.31 -11.81
C ILE A 194 -4.99 20.10 -10.91
N ALA A 195 -6.19 20.09 -11.52
CA ALA A 195 -7.41 19.69 -10.86
C ALA A 195 -7.64 18.20 -11.08
N ILE A 196 -7.09 17.36 -10.20
CA ILE A 196 -7.32 15.91 -10.28
C ILE A 196 -8.60 15.58 -9.52
N PRO A 197 -9.49 14.78 -10.09
CA PRO A 197 -10.65 14.26 -9.37
C PRO A 197 -10.16 13.21 -8.34
N MET A 198 -9.73 13.67 -7.17
CA MET A 198 -9.18 12.83 -6.09
C MET A 198 -10.04 11.60 -5.80
N LYS A 199 -11.38 11.74 -5.92
CA LYS A 199 -12.30 10.62 -5.75
C LYS A 199 -12.04 9.48 -6.75
N GLN A 200 -11.65 9.78 -7.98
CA GLN A 200 -11.35 8.75 -8.99
C GLN A 200 -9.98 8.12 -8.72
N LEU A 201 -8.99 8.93 -8.37
CA LEU A 201 -7.65 8.46 -8.01
C LEU A 201 -7.73 7.45 -6.85
N PHE A 202 -8.37 7.84 -5.74
CA PHE A 202 -8.53 6.95 -4.59
C PHE A 202 -9.39 5.72 -4.89
N ARG A 203 -10.36 5.81 -5.81
CA ARG A 203 -11.12 4.62 -6.22
C ARG A 203 -10.25 3.62 -6.97
N VAL A 204 -9.41 4.08 -7.89
CA VAL A 204 -8.52 3.21 -8.67
C VAL A 204 -7.45 2.58 -7.76
N THR A 205 -6.79 3.40 -6.93
CA THR A 205 -5.76 2.88 -6.01
C THR A 205 -6.35 1.94 -4.96
N ALA A 206 -7.53 2.22 -4.41
CA ALA A 206 -8.23 1.33 -3.49
C ALA A 206 -8.60 -0.01 -4.14
N LEU A 207 -8.99 0.00 -5.42
CA LEU A 207 -9.23 -1.24 -6.18
C LEU A 207 -7.93 -2.04 -6.32
N LEU A 208 -6.84 -1.41 -6.75
CA LEU A 208 -5.54 -2.08 -6.91
C LEU A 208 -5.08 -2.70 -5.58
N ILE A 209 -5.15 -1.95 -4.48
CA ILE A 209 -4.79 -2.46 -3.16
C ILE A 209 -5.70 -3.59 -2.70
N THR A 210 -6.99 -3.54 -3.01
CA THR A 210 -7.91 -4.66 -2.71
C THR A 210 -7.47 -5.93 -3.44
N LEU A 211 -7.08 -5.82 -4.71
CA LEU A 211 -6.62 -6.96 -5.50
C LEU A 211 -5.25 -7.48 -5.02
N MET A 212 -4.33 -6.56 -4.68
CA MET A 212 -3.04 -6.94 -4.06
C MET A 212 -3.24 -7.66 -2.72
N ALA A 213 -4.12 -7.14 -1.85
CA ALA A 213 -4.44 -7.79 -0.58
C ALA A 213 -5.04 -9.20 -0.78
N ALA A 214 -5.90 -9.35 -1.77
CA ALA A 214 -6.47 -10.66 -2.13
C ALA A 214 -5.39 -11.63 -2.65
N GLY A 215 -4.44 -11.14 -3.46
CA GLY A 215 -3.27 -11.90 -3.92
C GLY A 215 -2.38 -12.37 -2.75
N MET A 216 -2.08 -11.45 -1.81
CA MET A 216 -1.33 -11.80 -0.59
C MET A 216 -2.06 -12.84 0.27
N ALA A 217 -3.41 -12.78 0.33
CA ALA A 217 -4.19 -13.78 1.04
C ALA A 217 -4.10 -15.16 0.36
N ALA A 218 -4.17 -15.21 -0.96
CA ALA A 218 -3.98 -16.45 -1.71
C ALA A 218 -2.57 -17.03 -1.48
N GLN A 219 -1.53 -16.19 -1.50
CA GLN A 219 -0.16 -16.62 -1.20
C GLN A 219 0.02 -17.08 0.25
N SER A 220 -0.61 -16.41 1.22
CA SER A 220 -0.62 -16.86 2.61
C SER A 220 -1.14 -18.29 2.72
N VAL A 221 -2.23 -18.62 2.01
CA VAL A 221 -2.75 -19.99 1.92
C VAL A 221 -1.75 -20.92 1.24
N GLY A 222 -1.06 -20.48 0.19
CA GLY A 222 -0.01 -21.26 -0.47
C GLY A 222 1.12 -21.66 0.49
N PHE A 223 1.59 -20.74 1.35
CA PHE A 223 2.56 -21.04 2.39
C PHE A 223 2.01 -22.02 3.46
N LEU A 224 0.72 -21.92 3.82
CA LEU A 224 0.10 -22.88 4.74
C LEU A 224 -0.03 -24.28 4.12
N HIS A 225 -0.21 -24.38 2.80
CA HIS A 225 -0.15 -25.67 2.08
C HIS A 225 1.28 -26.26 2.14
N GLN A 226 2.32 -25.43 1.88
CA GLN A 226 3.71 -25.87 1.95
C GLN A 226 4.10 -26.31 3.36
N ALA A 227 3.56 -25.66 4.39
CA ALA A 227 3.72 -26.05 5.79
C ALA A 227 2.94 -27.33 6.18
N GLY A 228 2.07 -27.85 5.29
CA GLY A 228 1.22 -29.01 5.58
C GLY A 228 0.08 -28.71 6.56
N LEU A 229 -0.18 -27.45 6.89
CA LEU A 229 -1.24 -27.04 7.82
C LEU A 229 -2.62 -26.98 7.17
N VAL A 230 -2.68 -26.72 5.88
CA VAL A 230 -3.87 -26.75 5.06
C VAL A 230 -3.68 -27.78 3.96
N THR A 231 -4.51 -28.80 3.90
CA THR A 231 -4.41 -29.89 2.91
C THR A 231 -5.68 -29.98 2.06
N ALA A 232 -6.69 -29.20 2.42
CA ALA A 232 -7.94 -29.18 1.69
C ALA A 232 -7.82 -28.30 0.44
N LEU A 233 -8.35 -28.78 -0.70
CA LEU A 233 -8.38 -28.05 -1.97
C LEU A 233 -6.99 -27.58 -2.46
N ASP A 234 -5.95 -28.38 -2.21
CA ASP A 234 -4.56 -28.09 -2.59
C ASP A 234 -4.28 -28.33 -4.08
N GLN A 235 -5.16 -29.08 -4.76
CA GLN A 235 -5.02 -29.36 -6.18
C GLN A 235 -5.22 -28.09 -7.02
N PRO A 236 -4.36 -27.85 -8.04
CA PRO A 236 -4.56 -26.78 -8.98
C PRO A 236 -5.88 -26.97 -9.74
N LEU A 237 -6.68 -25.90 -9.82
CA LEU A 237 -7.97 -25.91 -10.51
C LEU A 237 -7.81 -25.84 -12.04
N TRP A 238 -6.76 -25.15 -12.51
CA TRP A 238 -6.40 -25.03 -13.91
C TRP A 238 -4.90 -24.78 -14.05
N ASP A 239 -4.41 -24.91 -15.28
CA ASP A 239 -3.05 -24.58 -15.67
C ASP A 239 -3.10 -23.63 -16.87
N THR A 240 -2.69 -22.39 -16.66
CA THR A 240 -2.57 -21.36 -17.69
C THR A 240 -1.13 -21.01 -18.03
N SER A 241 -0.15 -21.79 -17.57
CA SER A 241 1.28 -21.56 -17.81
C SER A 241 1.64 -21.53 -19.29
N TRP A 242 0.88 -22.26 -20.14
CA TRP A 242 1.04 -22.26 -21.59
C TRP A 242 0.67 -20.94 -22.26
N LEU A 243 -0.24 -20.15 -21.67
CA LEU A 243 -0.69 -18.85 -22.17
C LEU A 243 0.08 -17.73 -21.51
N LEU A 244 0.20 -17.77 -20.19
CA LEU A 244 0.84 -16.74 -19.38
C LEU A 244 1.46 -17.38 -18.15
N SER A 245 2.77 -17.65 -18.21
CA SER A 245 3.51 -18.20 -17.09
C SER A 245 3.78 -17.13 -16.03
N ASP A 246 3.71 -17.51 -14.76
CA ASP A 246 4.11 -16.67 -13.61
C ASP A 246 5.54 -16.15 -13.73
N SER A 247 6.43 -16.88 -14.41
CA SER A 247 7.81 -16.46 -14.66
C SER A 247 7.98 -15.41 -15.75
N SER A 248 6.93 -15.16 -16.56
CA SER A 248 6.96 -14.13 -17.61
C SER A 248 6.86 -12.72 -17.03
N VAL A 249 7.35 -11.69 -17.77
CA VAL A 249 7.22 -10.27 -17.37
C VAL A 249 5.76 -9.91 -17.07
N ALA A 250 4.85 -10.27 -17.98
CA ALA A 250 3.42 -9.98 -17.81
C ALA A 250 2.81 -10.76 -16.65
N GLY A 251 3.17 -12.05 -16.48
CA GLY A 251 2.73 -12.89 -15.37
C GLY A 251 3.11 -12.28 -14.02
N ARG A 252 4.36 -11.86 -13.84
CA ARG A 252 4.84 -11.23 -12.60
C ARG A 252 4.16 -9.90 -12.30
N ILE A 253 3.94 -9.05 -13.30
CA ILE A 253 3.18 -7.81 -13.13
C ILE A 253 1.76 -8.12 -12.66
N LEU A 254 1.09 -9.07 -13.30
CA LEU A 254 -0.26 -9.48 -12.92
C LEU A 254 -0.29 -10.18 -11.57
N HIS A 255 0.77 -10.95 -11.23
CA HIS A 255 0.91 -11.56 -9.92
C HIS A 255 0.90 -10.51 -8.81
N VAL A 256 1.73 -9.47 -8.90
CA VAL A 256 1.80 -8.42 -7.89
C VAL A 256 0.55 -7.54 -7.86
N LEU A 257 0.01 -7.17 -9.02
CA LEU A 257 -1.14 -6.25 -9.10
C LEU A 257 -2.48 -6.91 -8.77
N PHE A 258 -2.66 -8.15 -9.20
CA PHE A 258 -3.95 -8.83 -9.18
C PHE A 258 -3.91 -10.17 -8.43
N GLY A 259 -2.74 -10.57 -7.93
CA GLY A 259 -2.58 -11.88 -7.30
C GLY A 259 -2.72 -13.04 -8.29
N TYR A 260 -2.38 -12.81 -9.57
CA TYR A 260 -2.44 -13.86 -10.60
C TYR A 260 -1.45 -14.99 -10.26
N THR A 261 -1.89 -16.22 -10.45
CA THR A 261 -1.03 -17.40 -10.48
C THR A 261 -1.49 -18.31 -11.60
N ASP A 262 -0.55 -18.93 -12.30
CA ASP A 262 -0.84 -19.77 -13.47
C ASP A 262 -1.47 -21.14 -13.07
N GLN A 263 -1.25 -21.58 -11.83
CA GLN A 263 -1.78 -22.83 -11.27
C GLN A 263 -2.39 -22.63 -9.87
N PRO A 264 -3.51 -21.88 -9.75
CA PRO A 264 -4.10 -21.60 -8.44
C PRO A 264 -4.76 -22.84 -7.84
N SER A 265 -4.54 -23.07 -6.55
CA SER A 265 -5.29 -24.08 -5.81
C SER A 265 -6.71 -23.56 -5.48
N GLY A 266 -7.64 -24.51 -5.22
CA GLY A 266 -8.99 -24.15 -4.83
C GLY A 266 -9.05 -23.31 -3.55
N ALA A 267 -8.18 -23.60 -2.56
CA ALA A 267 -8.11 -22.85 -1.32
C ALA A 267 -7.57 -21.44 -1.53
N GLN A 268 -6.57 -21.26 -2.40
CA GLN A 268 -6.04 -19.93 -2.77
C GLN A 268 -7.13 -19.07 -3.42
N LEU A 269 -7.89 -19.63 -4.36
CA LEU A 269 -8.97 -18.91 -5.02
C LEU A 269 -10.10 -18.53 -4.05
N LEU A 270 -10.44 -19.40 -3.10
CA LEU A 270 -11.42 -19.11 -2.06
C LEU A 270 -10.94 -17.97 -1.15
N ALA A 271 -9.67 -17.98 -0.71
CA ALA A 271 -9.09 -16.91 0.10
C ALA A 271 -9.11 -15.58 -0.66
N TYR A 272 -8.72 -15.59 -1.93
CA TYR A 272 -8.77 -14.42 -2.80
C TYR A 272 -10.19 -13.84 -2.88
N ALA A 273 -11.17 -14.69 -3.26
CA ALA A 273 -12.56 -14.27 -3.40
C ALA A 273 -13.15 -13.77 -2.08
N ALA A 274 -12.83 -14.42 -0.96
CA ALA A 274 -13.29 -14.03 0.36
C ALA A 274 -12.79 -12.64 0.74
N VAL A 275 -11.50 -12.34 0.55
CA VAL A 275 -10.93 -11.01 0.87
C VAL A 275 -11.56 -9.93 -0.01
N VAL A 276 -11.69 -10.15 -1.31
CA VAL A 276 -12.39 -9.20 -2.22
C VAL A 276 -13.82 -8.96 -1.75
N ALA A 277 -14.57 -10.04 -1.47
CA ALA A 277 -15.95 -9.94 -1.03
C ALA A 277 -16.08 -9.18 0.30
N ILE A 278 -15.22 -9.47 1.27
CA ILE A 278 -15.21 -8.80 2.59
C ILE A 278 -14.94 -7.30 2.42
N ILE A 279 -13.88 -6.93 1.69
CA ILE A 279 -13.50 -5.51 1.51
C ILE A 279 -14.63 -4.77 0.76
N VAL A 280 -15.15 -5.34 -0.32
CA VAL A 280 -16.22 -4.72 -1.12
C VAL A 280 -17.51 -4.60 -0.32
N ALA A 281 -17.91 -5.65 0.41
CA ALA A 281 -19.10 -5.61 1.25
C ALA A 281 -18.96 -4.58 2.37
N ALA A 282 -17.85 -4.59 3.11
CA ALA A 282 -17.59 -3.65 4.18
C ALA A 282 -17.57 -2.19 3.67
N THR A 283 -16.89 -1.93 2.55
CA THR A 283 -16.84 -0.59 1.95
C THR A 283 -18.23 -0.11 1.50
N ARG A 284 -19.06 -0.99 0.93
CA ARG A 284 -20.44 -0.64 0.51
C ARG A 284 -21.37 -0.42 1.69
N MET A 285 -21.34 -1.31 2.69
CA MET A 285 -22.20 -1.21 3.88
C MET A 285 -21.88 0.05 4.69
N LEU A 286 -20.62 0.39 4.82
CA LEU A 286 -20.17 1.55 5.58
C LEU A 286 -20.34 2.86 4.82
N GLY A 287 -20.26 2.85 3.48
CA GLY A 287 -20.46 4.03 2.64
C GLY A 287 -21.93 4.45 2.48
N GLN A 288 -22.91 3.60 2.82
CA GLN A 288 -24.33 3.91 2.73
C GLN A 288 -24.89 4.64 3.96
N ASN A 289 -24.16 4.69 5.06
CA ASN A 289 -24.60 5.28 6.32
C ASN A 289 -24.28 6.78 6.47
N GLU A 290 -23.97 7.49 5.38
CA GLU A 290 -23.82 8.95 5.47
C GLU A 290 -25.21 9.61 5.55
N PRO A 291 -25.49 10.41 6.60
CA PRO A 291 -26.68 11.27 6.63
C PRO A 291 -26.62 12.23 5.44
N ALA A 292 -27.71 12.35 4.71
CA ALA A 292 -27.84 13.38 3.67
C ALA A 292 -27.46 14.76 4.26
N PRO A 293 -26.74 15.63 3.51
CA PRO A 293 -26.44 16.98 3.98
C PRO A 293 -27.75 17.64 4.42
N ALA A 294 -27.82 18.12 5.67
CA ALA A 294 -28.96 18.88 6.15
C ALA A 294 -29.23 20.03 5.16
N ALA A 295 -30.41 20.03 4.58
CA ALA A 295 -30.83 21.10 3.68
C ALA A 295 -30.65 22.44 4.40
N THR A 296 -29.79 23.30 3.87
CA THR A 296 -29.62 24.66 4.36
C THR A 296 -30.98 25.33 4.23
N PRO A 297 -31.59 25.87 5.32
CA PRO A 297 -32.84 26.61 5.19
C PRO A 297 -32.60 27.80 4.27
N ALA A 298 -33.43 27.92 3.24
CA ALA A 298 -33.44 29.06 2.34
C ALA A 298 -33.76 30.33 3.15
N GLN A 299 -32.82 31.27 3.17
CA GLN A 299 -33.05 32.65 3.63
C GLN A 299 -33.58 33.51 2.49
#